data_5e171af6ea1f2bed72d3f9c0d580f764
#
_entry.id   5e171af6ea1f2bed72d3f9c0d580f764
#
_cell.length_a   1.000
_cell.length_b   1.000
_cell.length_c   1.000
_cell.angle_alpha   90.00
_cell.angle_beta   90.00
_cell.angle_gamma   90.00
#
_symmetry.space_group_name_H-M   'P 1'
#
loop_
_entity.id
_entity.type
_entity.pdbx_description
1 polymer ?
#
loop_
_entity_poly.entity_id
_entity_poly.type
_entity_poly.pdbx_seq_one_letter_code
_entity_poly.pdbx_strand_id
1 'polypeptide(L)'
;MTDEIRSQIAEYIRTKVAAAFISPDHIRESAVAVFADECEPETLDVFAEEETRRAIEEHLRAEMTWPAETDCDRLDAAFADLERYGIVARQDFSCCGTCGVADIQGEMESAGTSTRGYTFYHMQDTDSAAEGYGLYLSYGSLEEGEGPALAVARDVVEMLRKHGISAEWDGSLSHRIRVPLTWQRRYRK
;
A
#
# COMPACT_ATOMS: atom_id res chain seq x y z
N MET A 1 29.20 -6.85 -8.94
CA MET A 1 28.19 -5.91 -8.43
C MET A 1 28.89 -4.66 -7.90
N THR A 2 28.53 -3.46 -8.39
CA THR A 2 29.09 -2.16 -7.98
C THR A 2 28.45 -1.69 -6.66
N ASP A 3 29.07 -0.71 -5.98
CA ASP A 3 28.49 -0.15 -4.74
C ASP A 3 27.18 0.60 -5.01
N GLU A 4 27.03 1.20 -6.18
CA GLU A 4 25.79 1.86 -6.61
C GLU A 4 24.63 0.83 -6.73
N ILE A 5 24.86 -0.27 -7.41
CA ILE A 5 23.86 -1.36 -7.55
C ILE A 5 23.52 -1.96 -6.18
N ARG A 6 24.51 -2.16 -5.30
CA ARG A 6 24.26 -2.61 -3.91
C ARG A 6 23.34 -1.66 -3.17
N SER A 7 23.56 -0.36 -3.31
CA SER A 7 22.74 0.67 -2.67
C SER A 7 21.30 0.64 -3.17
N GLN A 8 21.10 0.52 -4.48
CA GLN A 8 19.76 0.45 -5.10
C GLN A 8 19.00 -0.81 -4.66
N ILE A 9 19.66 -1.97 -4.64
CA ILE A 9 19.06 -3.22 -4.14
C ILE A 9 18.67 -3.09 -2.68
N ALA A 10 19.57 -2.55 -1.85
CA ALA A 10 19.32 -2.37 -0.43
C ALA A 10 18.17 -1.38 -0.16
N GLU A 11 18.05 -0.30 -0.94
CA GLU A 11 16.95 0.65 -0.85
C GLU A 11 15.62 0.00 -1.24
N TYR A 12 15.57 -0.68 -2.38
CA TYR A 12 14.41 -1.45 -2.81
C TYR A 12 13.92 -2.42 -1.73
N ILE A 13 14.84 -3.23 -1.17
CA ILE A 13 14.51 -4.20 -0.12
C ILE A 13 13.98 -3.50 1.13
N ARG A 14 14.61 -2.40 1.58
CA ARG A 14 14.14 -1.63 2.74
C ARG A 14 12.73 -1.08 2.54
N THR A 15 12.42 -0.55 1.35
CA THR A 15 11.07 -0.08 1.01
C THR A 15 10.06 -1.23 1.10
N LYS A 16 10.37 -2.41 0.52
CA LYS A 16 9.47 -3.57 0.58
C LYS A 16 9.29 -4.14 2.00
N VAL A 17 10.34 -4.13 2.81
CA VAL A 17 10.24 -4.49 4.23
C VAL A 17 9.38 -3.47 5.00
N ALA A 18 9.57 -2.18 4.77
CA ALA A 18 8.78 -1.13 5.41
C ALA A 18 7.30 -1.17 4.98
N ALA A 19 7.02 -1.51 3.73
CA ALA A 19 5.66 -1.75 3.23
C ALA A 19 4.93 -2.85 4.00
N ALA A 20 5.64 -3.93 4.38
CA ALA A 20 5.19 -5.03 5.25
C ALA A 20 3.95 -5.81 4.75
N PHE A 21 3.80 -5.95 3.42
CA PHE A 21 2.72 -6.72 2.79
C PHE A 21 3.15 -8.09 2.26
N ILE A 22 4.42 -8.27 1.96
CA ILE A 22 4.94 -9.51 1.36
C ILE A 22 5.95 -10.21 2.26
N SER A 23 6.09 -11.53 2.09
CA SER A 23 6.99 -12.34 2.89
C SER A 23 8.47 -12.06 2.58
N PRO A 24 9.42 -12.40 3.49
CA PRO A 24 10.85 -12.28 3.24
C PRO A 24 11.29 -12.96 1.94
N ASP A 25 10.78 -14.15 1.67
CA ASP A 25 11.12 -14.90 0.46
C ASP A 25 10.67 -14.16 -0.80
N HIS A 26 9.45 -13.59 -0.81
CA HIS A 26 8.96 -12.80 -1.93
C HIS A 26 9.74 -11.47 -2.09
N ILE A 27 10.20 -10.84 -1.01
CA ILE A 27 11.06 -9.66 -1.08
C ILE A 27 12.37 -10.01 -1.80
N ARG A 28 13.02 -11.11 -1.38
CA ARG A 28 14.25 -11.61 -2.01
C ARG A 28 14.03 -11.94 -3.48
N GLU A 29 13.01 -12.75 -3.81
CA GLU A 29 12.69 -13.13 -5.18
C GLU A 29 12.39 -11.92 -6.07
N SER A 30 11.65 -10.93 -5.58
CA SER A 30 11.35 -9.71 -6.32
C SER A 30 12.59 -8.84 -6.54
N ALA A 31 13.48 -8.74 -5.55
CA ALA A 31 14.75 -8.04 -5.72
C ALA A 31 15.64 -8.72 -6.77
N VAL A 32 15.73 -10.07 -6.73
CA VAL A 32 16.47 -10.83 -7.76
C VAL A 32 15.87 -10.60 -9.14
N ALA A 33 14.54 -10.60 -9.27
CA ALA A 33 13.88 -10.38 -10.56
C ALA A 33 14.09 -8.96 -11.10
N VAL A 34 14.01 -7.94 -10.25
CA VAL A 34 14.16 -6.52 -10.65
C VAL A 34 15.59 -6.21 -11.10
N PHE A 35 16.59 -6.79 -10.46
CA PHE A 35 18.01 -6.49 -10.73
C PHE A 35 18.74 -7.60 -11.51
N ALA A 36 18.00 -8.51 -12.14
CA ALA A 36 18.54 -9.68 -12.86
C ALA A 36 19.56 -9.31 -13.95
N ASP A 37 19.36 -8.20 -14.64
CA ASP A 37 20.22 -7.74 -15.74
C ASP A 37 21.47 -6.96 -15.25
N GLU A 38 21.55 -6.65 -13.93
CA GLU A 38 22.60 -5.82 -13.38
C GLU A 38 23.75 -6.61 -12.73
N CYS A 39 23.53 -7.87 -12.40
CA CYS A 39 24.52 -8.70 -11.69
C CYS A 39 24.36 -10.19 -11.97
N GLU A 40 25.47 -10.94 -11.69
CA GLU A 40 25.44 -12.41 -11.71
C GLU A 40 24.40 -12.96 -10.72
N PRO A 41 23.52 -13.90 -11.15
CA PRO A 41 22.38 -14.36 -10.36
C PRO A 41 22.73 -14.88 -8.97
N GLU A 42 23.79 -15.71 -8.85
CA GLU A 42 24.19 -16.25 -7.54
C GLU A 42 24.66 -15.16 -6.56
N THR A 43 25.39 -14.17 -7.05
CA THR A 43 25.87 -13.04 -6.25
C THR A 43 24.71 -12.16 -5.80
N LEU A 44 23.73 -11.96 -6.69
CA LEU A 44 22.54 -11.15 -6.44
C LEU A 44 21.66 -11.83 -5.39
N ASP A 45 21.43 -13.13 -5.52
CA ASP A 45 20.56 -13.90 -4.62
C ASP A 45 21.09 -13.90 -3.18
N VAL A 46 22.39 -14.20 -3.01
CA VAL A 46 23.05 -14.15 -1.69
C VAL A 46 22.97 -12.74 -1.06
N PHE A 47 23.22 -11.70 -1.85
CA PHE A 47 23.15 -10.33 -1.37
C PHE A 47 21.72 -9.93 -0.98
N ALA A 48 20.72 -10.28 -1.79
CA ALA A 48 19.32 -10.00 -1.51
C ALA A 48 18.83 -10.71 -0.24
N GLU A 49 19.27 -11.96 0.00
CA GLU A 49 18.95 -12.70 1.23
C GLU A 49 19.50 -12.00 2.47
N GLU A 50 20.80 -11.65 2.45
CA GLU A 50 21.46 -10.97 3.57
C GLU A 50 20.82 -9.60 3.87
N GLU A 51 20.56 -8.80 2.82
CA GLU A 51 19.93 -7.48 2.97
C GLU A 51 18.49 -7.59 3.47
N THR A 52 17.71 -8.55 2.98
CA THR A 52 16.33 -8.77 3.44
C THR A 52 16.32 -9.10 4.92
N ARG A 53 17.20 -10.01 5.38
CA ARG A 53 17.31 -10.36 6.79
C ARG A 53 17.70 -9.13 7.64
N ARG A 54 18.70 -8.35 7.18
CA ARG A 54 19.16 -7.13 7.87
C ARG A 54 18.05 -6.09 7.97
N ALA A 55 17.36 -5.81 6.86
CA ALA A 55 16.28 -4.83 6.83
C ALA A 55 15.12 -5.22 7.76
N ILE A 56 14.74 -6.51 7.82
CA ILE A 56 13.73 -7.02 8.76
C ILE A 56 14.19 -6.84 10.21
N GLU A 57 15.43 -7.16 10.55
CA GLU A 57 15.95 -6.96 11.90
C GLU A 57 15.92 -5.49 12.32
N GLU A 58 16.25 -4.58 11.41
CA GLU A 58 16.18 -3.12 11.63
C GLU A 58 14.75 -2.66 11.80
N HIS A 59 13.83 -3.12 10.98
CA HIS A 59 12.42 -2.81 11.05
C HIS A 59 11.80 -3.27 12.38
N LEU A 60 12.04 -4.51 12.78
CA LEU A 60 11.56 -5.06 14.06
C LEU A 60 12.12 -4.30 15.28
N ARG A 61 13.37 -3.80 15.20
CA ARG A 61 13.92 -2.91 16.25
C ARG A 61 13.20 -1.57 16.28
N ALA A 62 12.88 -0.98 15.12
CA ALA A 62 12.12 0.26 15.04
C ALA A 62 10.71 0.10 15.59
N GLU A 63 10.03 -1.03 15.32
CA GLU A 63 8.70 -1.34 15.86
C GLU A 63 8.63 -1.26 17.39
N MET A 64 9.71 -1.58 18.10
CA MET A 64 9.77 -1.52 19.59
C MET A 64 9.59 -0.10 20.11
N THR A 65 9.80 0.92 19.29
CA THR A 65 9.70 2.33 19.65
C THR A 65 8.39 2.98 19.19
N TRP A 66 7.57 2.26 18.41
CA TRP A 66 6.34 2.78 17.85
C TRP A 66 5.22 2.86 18.90
N PRO A 67 4.25 3.76 18.72
CA PRO A 67 3.09 3.81 19.58
C PRO A 67 2.30 2.49 19.53
N ALA A 68 1.50 2.23 20.56
CA ALA A 68 0.69 1.01 20.64
C ALA A 68 -0.28 0.89 19.45
N GLU A 69 -0.80 2.02 18.99
CA GLU A 69 -1.63 2.13 17.78
C GLU A 69 -0.94 3.09 16.81
N THR A 70 -0.62 2.62 15.61
CA THR A 70 0.00 3.40 14.53
C THR A 70 -1.06 3.96 13.58
N ASP A 71 -0.65 4.86 12.67
CA ASP A 71 -1.54 5.31 11.60
C ASP A 71 -1.92 4.16 10.66
N CYS A 72 -1.04 3.17 10.46
CA CYS A 72 -1.37 1.98 9.69
C CYS A 72 -2.43 1.10 10.38
N ASP A 73 -2.40 0.98 11.70
CA ASP A 73 -3.44 0.26 12.44
C ASP A 73 -4.81 0.95 12.31
N ARG A 74 -4.83 2.30 12.37
CA ARG A 74 -6.04 3.10 12.14
C ARG A 74 -6.54 3.01 10.72
N LEU A 75 -5.64 2.96 9.73
CA LEU A 75 -5.97 2.77 8.32
C LEU A 75 -6.62 1.41 8.10
N ASP A 76 -6.06 0.34 8.69
CA ASP A 76 -6.64 -1.01 8.64
C ASP A 76 -8.06 -1.02 9.19
N ALA A 77 -8.29 -0.36 10.34
CA ALA A 77 -9.61 -0.25 10.95
C ALA A 77 -10.60 0.54 10.08
N ALA A 78 -10.15 1.65 9.46
CA ALA A 78 -10.97 2.44 8.55
C ALA A 78 -11.37 1.64 7.30
N PHE A 79 -10.44 0.88 6.71
CA PHE A 79 -10.72 0.02 5.56
C PHE A 79 -11.67 -1.12 5.90
N ALA A 80 -11.53 -1.73 7.07
CA ALA A 80 -12.48 -2.75 7.55
C ALA A 80 -13.89 -2.18 7.78
N ASP A 81 -14.02 -0.94 8.25
CA ASP A 81 -15.33 -0.28 8.42
C ASP A 81 -15.94 0.12 7.05
N LEU A 82 -15.14 0.54 6.07
CA LEU A 82 -15.59 0.82 4.70
C LEU A 82 -16.20 -0.44 4.07
N GLU A 83 -15.58 -1.61 4.24
CA GLU A 83 -16.13 -2.89 3.78
C GLU A 83 -17.53 -3.16 4.39
N ARG A 84 -17.69 -2.95 5.70
CA ARG A 84 -18.98 -3.10 6.37
C ARG A 84 -20.02 -2.09 5.88
N TYR A 85 -19.55 -0.97 5.37
CA TYR A 85 -20.40 0.11 4.84
C TYR A 85 -20.74 -0.05 3.35
N GLY A 86 -20.34 -1.17 2.73
CA GLY A 86 -20.62 -1.50 1.33
C GLY A 86 -19.68 -0.80 0.34
N ILE A 87 -18.47 -0.43 0.76
CA ILE A 87 -17.42 0.08 -0.11
C ILE A 87 -16.29 -0.93 -0.11
N VAL A 88 -16.02 -1.57 -1.26
CA VAL A 88 -14.88 -2.49 -1.42
C VAL A 88 -13.59 -1.71 -1.20
N ALA A 89 -12.83 -2.07 -0.16
CA ALA A 89 -11.64 -1.35 0.25
C ALA A 89 -10.41 -2.27 0.20
N ARG A 90 -9.45 -1.97 -0.68
CA ARG A 90 -8.26 -2.80 -0.89
C ARG A 90 -6.97 -2.05 -0.63
N GLN A 91 -6.09 -2.70 0.10
CA GLN A 91 -4.77 -2.18 0.46
C GLN A 91 -3.70 -2.89 -0.37
N ASP A 92 -2.67 -2.16 -0.81
CA ASP A 92 -1.55 -2.72 -1.60
C ASP A 92 -2.04 -3.51 -2.83
N PHE A 93 -3.09 -3.00 -3.46
CA PHE A 93 -3.90 -3.71 -4.43
C PHE A 93 -3.37 -3.48 -5.85
N SER A 94 -2.98 -4.57 -6.53
CA SER A 94 -2.44 -4.52 -7.89
C SER A 94 -1.12 -3.74 -8.02
N CYS A 95 -0.46 -3.82 -9.15
CA CYS A 95 0.87 -3.22 -9.36
C CYS A 95 0.82 -1.70 -9.56
N CYS A 96 -0.27 -1.17 -10.12
CA CYS A 96 -0.43 0.25 -10.42
C CYS A 96 -1.90 0.64 -10.54
N GLY A 97 -2.18 1.95 -10.67
CA GLY A 97 -3.54 2.48 -10.72
C GLY A 97 -4.38 1.95 -11.89
N THR A 98 -3.80 1.77 -13.07
CA THR A 98 -4.51 1.23 -14.26
C THR A 98 -4.93 -0.21 -14.05
N CYS A 99 -4.01 -1.07 -13.57
CA CYS A 99 -4.34 -2.45 -13.23
C CYS A 99 -5.37 -2.51 -12.11
N GLY A 100 -5.20 -1.70 -11.05
CA GLY A 100 -6.13 -1.65 -9.93
C GLY A 100 -7.56 -1.28 -10.33
N VAL A 101 -7.74 -0.32 -11.24
CA VAL A 101 -9.08 0.02 -11.75
C VAL A 101 -9.69 -1.13 -12.56
N ALA A 102 -8.89 -1.88 -13.31
CA ALA A 102 -9.38 -3.06 -14.05
C ALA A 102 -9.74 -4.21 -13.10
N ASP A 103 -8.88 -4.49 -12.12
CA ASP A 103 -9.03 -5.64 -11.20
C ASP A 103 -10.16 -5.42 -10.19
N ILE A 104 -10.39 -4.16 -9.72
CA ILE A 104 -11.37 -3.85 -8.69
C ILE A 104 -12.81 -4.14 -9.11
N GLN A 105 -13.10 -4.15 -10.42
CA GLN A 105 -14.42 -4.50 -10.92
C GLN A 105 -14.79 -5.94 -10.56
N GLY A 106 -13.85 -6.88 -10.72
CA GLY A 106 -14.05 -8.27 -10.32
C GLY A 106 -14.28 -8.45 -8.81
N GLU A 107 -13.57 -7.66 -8.00
CA GLU A 107 -13.76 -7.62 -6.55
C GLU A 107 -15.16 -7.12 -6.17
N MET A 108 -15.63 -6.05 -6.83
CA MET A 108 -16.98 -5.51 -6.59
C MET A 108 -18.09 -6.48 -7.00
N GLU A 109 -17.96 -7.17 -8.13
CA GLU A 109 -18.90 -8.20 -8.57
C GLU A 109 -18.97 -9.35 -7.56
N SER A 110 -17.82 -9.74 -7.00
CA SER A 110 -17.71 -10.81 -6.00
C SER A 110 -18.27 -10.42 -4.63
N ALA A 111 -18.22 -9.14 -4.27
CA ALA A 111 -18.70 -8.63 -2.98
C ALA A 111 -20.24 -8.56 -2.87
N GLY A 112 -20.97 -8.69 -3.98
CA GLY A 112 -22.42 -8.83 -4.01
C GLY A 112 -23.20 -7.52 -4.15
N THR A 113 -24.53 -7.63 -4.11
CA THR A 113 -25.49 -6.56 -4.49
C THR A 113 -25.56 -5.38 -3.52
N SER A 114 -24.94 -5.46 -2.35
CA SER A 114 -24.88 -4.34 -1.39
C SER A 114 -23.71 -3.38 -1.63
N THR A 115 -22.82 -3.74 -2.55
CA THR A 115 -21.66 -2.92 -2.91
C THR A 115 -22.10 -1.70 -3.71
N ARG A 116 -21.66 -0.52 -3.27
CA ARG A 116 -22.00 0.76 -3.91
C ARG A 116 -20.79 1.46 -4.54
N GLY A 117 -19.58 0.99 -4.24
CA GLY A 117 -18.36 1.55 -4.81
C GLY A 117 -17.12 0.95 -4.20
N TYR A 118 -15.99 1.55 -4.49
CA TYR A 118 -14.67 1.07 -4.08
C TYR A 118 -13.72 2.19 -3.67
N THR A 119 -12.70 1.80 -2.93
CA THR A 119 -11.47 2.56 -2.72
C THR A 119 -10.28 1.61 -2.63
N PHE A 120 -9.14 2.01 -3.15
CA PHE A 120 -7.89 1.25 -3.02
C PHE A 120 -6.68 2.16 -3.12
N TYR A 121 -5.54 1.65 -2.67
CA TYR A 121 -4.22 2.12 -3.05
C TYR A 121 -3.38 0.94 -3.55
N HIS A 122 -2.52 1.21 -4.53
CA HIS A 122 -1.73 0.18 -5.20
C HIS A 122 -0.31 0.09 -4.63
N MET A 123 0.46 -0.93 -5.05
CA MET A 123 1.81 -1.21 -4.58
C MET A 123 2.76 0.00 -4.67
N GLN A 124 2.67 0.79 -5.75
CA GLN A 124 3.50 2.00 -5.88
C GLN A 124 3.11 3.10 -4.87
N ASP A 125 1.82 3.20 -4.50
CA ASP A 125 1.38 4.11 -3.44
C ASP A 125 1.90 3.65 -2.08
N THR A 126 1.94 2.33 -1.85
CA THR A 126 2.51 1.72 -0.63
C THR A 126 3.99 2.06 -0.51
N ASP A 127 4.76 1.85 -1.58
CA ASP A 127 6.19 2.18 -1.64
C ASP A 127 6.41 3.68 -1.33
N SER A 128 5.64 4.56 -1.97
CA SER A 128 5.67 6.01 -1.74
C SER A 128 5.36 6.37 -0.28
N ALA A 129 4.36 5.72 0.32
CA ALA A 129 4.01 5.95 1.73
C ALA A 129 5.11 5.44 2.68
N ALA A 130 5.71 4.28 2.39
CA ALA A 130 6.83 3.72 3.15
C ALA A 130 8.07 4.62 3.13
N GLU A 131 8.26 5.37 2.04
CA GLU A 131 9.32 6.38 1.86
C GLU A 131 8.97 7.76 2.46
N GLY A 132 7.75 7.92 3.01
CA GLY A 132 7.33 9.14 3.70
C GLY A 132 6.65 10.20 2.82
N TYR A 133 6.30 9.89 1.57
CA TYR A 133 5.61 10.83 0.66
C TYR A 133 4.09 10.84 0.84
N GLY A 134 3.55 9.97 1.70
CA GLY A 134 2.11 9.83 1.93
C GLY A 134 1.45 8.86 0.96
N LEU A 135 0.16 8.60 1.22
CA LEU A 135 -0.64 7.61 0.51
C LEU A 135 -1.68 8.29 -0.37
N TYR A 136 -2.00 7.69 -1.52
CA TYR A 136 -3.04 8.19 -2.43
C TYR A 136 -4.08 7.12 -2.68
N LEU A 137 -5.36 7.43 -2.36
CA LEU A 137 -6.46 6.50 -2.56
C LEU A 137 -7.19 6.80 -3.86
N SER A 138 -7.37 5.76 -4.68
CA SER A 138 -8.30 5.73 -5.79
C SER A 138 -9.69 5.38 -5.28
N TYR A 139 -10.74 5.87 -5.94
CA TYR A 139 -12.12 5.60 -5.56
C TYR A 139 -13.03 5.64 -6.79
N GLY A 140 -14.20 5.04 -6.66
CA GLY A 140 -15.24 5.06 -7.69
C GLY A 140 -16.53 4.41 -7.22
N SER A 141 -17.54 4.43 -8.09
CA SER A 141 -18.87 3.85 -7.86
C SER A 141 -19.22 2.84 -8.94
N LEU A 142 -20.10 1.88 -8.58
CA LEU A 142 -20.78 1.01 -9.56
C LEU A 142 -21.85 1.75 -10.36
N GLU A 143 -22.44 2.79 -9.76
CA GLU A 143 -23.44 3.60 -10.45
C GLU A 143 -22.74 4.59 -11.40
N GLU A 144 -23.30 4.77 -12.59
CA GLU A 144 -22.78 5.71 -13.57
C GLU A 144 -22.95 7.17 -13.10
N GLY A 145 -22.00 8.00 -13.50
CA GLY A 145 -22.03 9.44 -13.25
C GLY A 145 -21.08 9.90 -12.13
N GLU A 146 -20.83 11.20 -12.09
CA GLU A 146 -19.91 11.81 -11.14
C GLU A 146 -20.44 11.81 -9.70
N GLY A 147 -21.73 12.01 -9.52
CA GLY A 147 -22.38 12.15 -8.21
C GLY A 147 -22.15 10.95 -7.28
N PRO A 148 -22.45 9.72 -7.74
CA PRO A 148 -22.20 8.50 -6.96
C PRO A 148 -20.72 8.30 -6.58
N ALA A 149 -19.79 8.50 -7.51
CA ALA A 149 -18.36 8.38 -7.22
C ALA A 149 -17.88 9.43 -6.20
N LEU A 150 -18.36 10.68 -6.30
CA LEU A 150 -18.07 11.73 -5.31
C LEU A 150 -18.71 11.42 -3.93
N ALA A 151 -19.85 10.73 -3.90
CA ALA A 151 -20.45 10.28 -2.65
C ALA A 151 -19.55 9.23 -1.97
N VAL A 152 -19.06 8.24 -2.72
CA VAL A 152 -18.10 7.24 -2.21
C VAL A 152 -16.85 7.93 -1.65
N ALA A 153 -16.27 8.89 -2.38
CA ALA A 153 -15.09 9.62 -1.92
C ALA A 153 -15.33 10.38 -0.59
N ARG A 154 -16.50 11.02 -0.44
CA ARG A 154 -16.88 11.69 0.83
C ARG A 154 -16.95 10.70 1.99
N ASP A 155 -17.56 9.54 1.76
CA ASP A 155 -17.67 8.50 2.79
C ASP A 155 -16.28 7.94 3.17
N VAL A 156 -15.38 7.76 2.19
CA VAL A 156 -13.98 7.36 2.45
C VAL A 156 -13.28 8.41 3.32
N VAL A 157 -13.38 9.70 2.96
CA VAL A 157 -12.77 10.79 3.73
C VAL A 157 -13.35 10.87 5.15
N GLU A 158 -14.67 10.71 5.30
CA GLU A 158 -15.33 10.72 6.62
C GLU A 158 -14.89 9.53 7.47
N MET A 159 -14.79 8.33 6.87
CA MET A 159 -14.34 7.13 7.57
C MET A 159 -12.89 7.26 8.06
N LEU A 160 -11.99 7.76 7.22
CA LEU A 160 -10.61 8.03 7.63
C LEU A 160 -10.56 8.99 8.83
N ARG A 161 -11.32 10.09 8.78
CA ARG A 161 -11.39 11.06 9.87
C ARG A 161 -11.97 10.49 11.16
N LYS A 162 -12.97 9.62 11.05
CA LYS A 162 -13.54 8.89 12.20
C LYS A 162 -12.48 8.04 12.93
N HIS A 163 -11.53 7.50 12.18
CA HIS A 163 -10.39 6.75 12.71
C HIS A 163 -9.16 7.63 13.02
N GLY A 164 -9.31 8.96 13.05
CA GLY A 164 -8.25 9.88 13.42
C GLY A 164 -7.17 10.08 12.34
N ILE A 165 -7.46 9.71 11.10
CA ILE A 165 -6.55 9.89 9.95
C ILE A 165 -6.95 11.13 9.18
N SER A 166 -5.98 12.02 8.92
CA SER A 166 -6.18 13.17 8.04
C SER A 166 -6.32 12.73 6.58
N ALA A 167 -7.23 13.37 5.86
CA ALA A 167 -7.43 13.18 4.44
C ALA A 167 -7.57 14.54 3.74
N GLU A 168 -6.82 14.72 2.68
CA GLU A 168 -6.80 15.91 1.83
C GLU A 168 -7.43 15.56 0.47
N TRP A 169 -8.50 16.25 0.13
CA TRP A 169 -9.21 16.05 -1.13
C TRP A 169 -9.99 17.31 -1.49
N ASP A 170 -9.94 17.73 -2.75
CA ASP A 170 -10.58 18.95 -3.23
C ASP A 170 -12.07 18.79 -3.61
N GLY A 171 -12.60 17.57 -3.50
CA GLY A 171 -13.99 17.27 -3.84
C GLY A 171 -14.24 17.01 -5.33
N SER A 172 -13.20 16.84 -6.16
CA SER A 172 -13.30 16.60 -7.59
C SER A 172 -12.85 15.16 -7.97
N LEU A 173 -13.33 14.67 -9.11
CA LEU A 173 -12.93 13.38 -9.68
C LEU A 173 -11.52 13.40 -10.29
N SER A 174 -10.98 14.58 -10.54
CA SER A 174 -9.66 14.74 -11.17
C SER A 174 -8.50 14.42 -10.20
N HIS A 175 -8.78 14.33 -8.90
CA HIS A 175 -7.77 14.08 -7.89
C HIS A 175 -8.13 12.90 -7.00
N ARG A 176 -7.12 12.11 -6.69
CA ARG A 176 -7.20 11.04 -5.67
C ARG A 176 -7.21 11.66 -4.26
N ILE A 177 -7.68 10.91 -3.28
CA ILE A 177 -7.63 11.32 -1.87
C ILE A 177 -6.20 11.12 -1.36
N ARG A 178 -5.54 12.21 -0.94
CA ARG A 178 -4.24 12.14 -0.30
C ARG A 178 -4.41 11.91 1.20
N VAL A 179 -3.64 10.98 1.73
CA VAL A 179 -3.61 10.63 3.16
C VAL A 179 -2.19 10.87 3.68
N PRO A 180 -1.92 12.02 4.32
CA PRO A 180 -0.65 12.28 4.98
C PRO A 180 -0.60 11.48 6.29
N LEU A 181 0.15 10.40 6.31
CA LEU A 181 0.29 9.53 7.47
C LEU A 181 1.76 9.17 7.72
N THR A 182 2.06 8.80 8.94
CA THR A 182 3.35 8.18 9.29
C THR A 182 3.26 6.69 9.04
N TRP A 183 3.98 6.21 8.01
CA TRP A 183 3.95 4.79 7.67
C TRP A 183 4.73 3.98 8.70
N GLN A 184 4.01 3.28 9.55
CA GLN A 184 4.54 2.41 10.62
C GLN A 184 3.73 1.11 10.65
N ARG A 185 3.87 0.31 9.58
CA ARG A 185 3.19 -0.97 9.46
C ARG A 185 4.04 -2.07 10.08
N ARG A 186 3.46 -2.77 11.05
CA ARG A 186 4.13 -3.89 11.72
C ARG A 186 4.31 -5.07 10.78
N TYR A 187 5.51 -5.63 10.81
CA TYR A 187 5.84 -6.81 10.03
C TYR A 187 5.16 -8.05 10.65
N ARG A 188 4.17 -8.58 9.98
CA ARG A 188 3.49 -9.81 10.42
C ARG A 188 4.23 -11.02 9.85
N LYS A 189 4.78 -11.87 10.74
CA LYS A 189 5.47 -13.13 10.38
C LYS A 189 4.47 -14.14 9.81
#